data_9807e459712fdcb8622cc8f67cb9b2a1
#
_entry.id   9807e459712fdcb8622cc8f67cb9b2a1
#
_cell.length_a   1.000
_cell.length_b   1.000
_cell.length_c   1.000
_cell.angle_alpha   90.00
_cell.angle_beta   90.00
_cell.angle_gamma   90.00
#
_symmetry.space_group_name_H-M   'P 1'
#
loop_
_entity.id
_entity.type
_entity.pdbx_description
1 polymer ?
#
loop_
_entity_poly.entity_id
_entity_poly.type
_entity_poly.pdbx_seq_one_letter_code
_entity_poly.pdbx_strand_id
1 'polypeptide(L)'
;MHTKSKRYDILLWDIDGTLMDFKKAEAMSLSQCLREIHIEPEQDMIEDYSRINLSYWKRLEKGELTKPEVLLGRFTEFLGKYDIKTDVKEFLQHYEEGLGHFNFIQDDSLKLCQCLKEHGFRQYIVTNGTVDVQRMKLRETGLGRIVDGVFISDELGIPKPQKAFFEICFEEIFGEKEPDQNQRSRVLIIGDSLSSDIQGGINAGIDTCWYRNPGEDNTESMPITYEITHLHQILDILYS
;
A
#
# COMPACT_ATOMS: atom_id res chain seq x y z
N MET A 1 19.96 15.42 28.31
CA MET A 1 19.80 15.08 26.89
C MET A 1 18.68 15.95 26.35
N HIS A 2 18.97 16.88 25.46
CA HIS A 2 17.92 17.64 24.78
C HIS A 2 17.20 16.66 23.85
N THR A 3 15.97 16.28 24.18
CA THR A 3 15.08 15.60 23.24
C THR A 3 14.82 16.59 22.11
N LYS A 4 15.41 16.36 20.92
CA LYS A 4 15.01 17.09 19.72
C LYS A 4 13.49 16.98 19.60
N SER A 5 12.82 18.09 19.38
CA SER A 5 11.37 18.11 19.15
C SER A 5 11.10 17.30 17.89
N LYS A 6 10.30 16.23 18.01
CA LYS A 6 9.88 15.47 16.84
C LYS A 6 9.00 16.37 15.95
N ARG A 7 9.32 16.47 14.67
CA ARG A 7 8.45 17.16 13.71
C ARG A 7 7.17 16.35 13.47
N TYR A 8 7.31 15.05 13.33
CA TYR A 8 6.21 14.09 13.17
C TYR A 8 6.17 13.16 14.36
N ASP A 9 4.99 12.73 14.76
CA ASP A 9 4.76 11.70 15.77
C ASP A 9 3.70 10.67 15.33
N ILE A 10 3.06 10.90 14.19
CA ILE A 10 2.07 10.03 13.57
C ILE A 10 2.53 9.67 12.16
N LEU A 11 2.65 8.38 11.90
CA LEU A 11 3.08 7.84 10.61
C LEU A 11 1.96 7.00 10.01
N LEU A 12 1.58 7.31 8.78
CA LEU A 12 0.63 6.54 7.99
C LEU A 12 1.43 5.75 6.94
N TRP A 13 1.44 4.44 7.06
CA TRP A 13 2.20 3.55 6.19
C TRP A 13 1.29 2.86 5.18
N ASP A 14 1.64 2.92 3.91
CA ASP A 14 1.17 1.93 2.95
C ASP A 14 1.88 0.59 3.16
N ILE A 15 1.29 -0.52 2.68
CA ILE A 15 1.86 -1.87 2.81
C ILE A 15 2.52 -2.31 1.51
N ASP A 16 1.75 -2.36 0.42
CA ASP A 16 2.08 -3.07 -0.81
C ASP A 16 2.96 -2.23 -1.73
N GLY A 17 4.22 -2.56 -1.84
CA GLY A 17 5.23 -1.75 -2.54
C GLY A 17 6.00 -0.82 -1.61
N THR A 18 5.58 -0.72 -0.34
CA THR A 18 6.21 0.13 0.68
C THR A 18 6.83 -0.71 1.81
N LEU A 19 6.03 -1.26 2.72
CA LEU A 19 6.52 -2.11 3.81
C LEU A 19 6.80 -3.55 3.36
N MET A 20 6.19 -3.97 2.26
CA MET A 20 6.34 -5.31 1.67
C MET A 20 6.62 -5.21 0.17
N ASP A 21 7.49 -6.09 -0.33
CA ASP A 21 7.79 -6.25 -1.76
C ASP A 21 6.59 -6.89 -2.47
N PHE A 22 5.67 -6.04 -2.89
CA PHE A 22 4.45 -6.46 -3.59
C PHE A 22 4.75 -7.10 -4.93
N LYS A 23 5.71 -6.60 -5.70
CA LYS A 23 6.04 -7.13 -7.03
C LYS A 23 6.45 -8.60 -6.94
N LYS A 24 7.23 -8.94 -5.92
CA LYS A 24 7.64 -10.33 -5.68
C LYS A 24 6.48 -11.20 -5.23
N ALA A 25 5.63 -10.71 -4.33
CA ALA A 25 4.43 -11.42 -3.88
C ALA A 25 3.44 -11.65 -5.03
N GLU A 26 3.20 -10.63 -5.85
CA GLU A 26 2.39 -10.68 -7.07
C GLU A 26 2.87 -11.76 -8.04
N ALA A 27 4.16 -11.74 -8.39
CA ALA A 27 4.77 -12.70 -9.29
C ALA A 27 4.67 -14.14 -8.78
N MET A 28 4.91 -14.34 -7.49
CA MET A 28 4.82 -15.66 -6.84
C MET A 28 3.38 -16.18 -6.82
N SER A 29 2.41 -15.34 -6.45
CA SER A 29 0.99 -15.71 -6.42
C SER A 29 0.47 -16.07 -7.79
N LEU A 30 0.77 -15.25 -8.81
CA LEU A 30 0.37 -15.56 -10.18
C LEU A 30 1.01 -16.86 -10.68
N SER A 31 2.32 -17.04 -10.42
CA SER A 31 3.04 -18.25 -10.82
C SER A 31 2.45 -19.51 -10.17
N GLN A 32 2.03 -19.42 -8.91
CA GLN A 32 1.37 -20.52 -8.23
C GLN A 32 0.03 -20.84 -8.89
N CYS A 33 -0.82 -19.84 -9.12
CA CYS A 33 -2.13 -20.04 -9.77
C CYS A 33 -2.01 -20.66 -11.16
N LEU A 34 -1.04 -20.23 -11.96
CA LEU A 34 -0.80 -20.80 -13.29
C LEU A 34 -0.40 -22.28 -13.21
N ARG A 35 0.50 -22.65 -12.28
CA ARG A 35 0.89 -24.05 -12.09
C ARG A 35 -0.24 -24.94 -11.59
N GLU A 36 -1.13 -24.43 -10.75
CA GLU A 36 -2.32 -25.16 -10.27
C GLU A 36 -3.26 -25.56 -11.41
N ILE A 37 -3.30 -24.76 -12.48
CA ILE A 37 -4.04 -25.06 -13.71
C ILE A 37 -3.14 -25.67 -14.82
N HIS A 38 -1.97 -26.20 -14.44
CA HIS A 38 -1.01 -26.89 -15.33
C HIS A 38 -0.40 -26.01 -16.44
N ILE A 39 -0.27 -24.71 -16.20
CA ILE A 39 0.44 -23.77 -17.08
C ILE A 39 1.76 -23.39 -16.41
N GLU A 40 2.89 -23.60 -17.12
CA GLU A 40 4.17 -23.10 -16.63
C GLU A 40 4.25 -21.59 -16.85
N PRO A 41 4.49 -20.79 -15.80
CA PRO A 41 4.55 -19.34 -15.91
C PRO A 41 5.79 -18.90 -16.68
N GLU A 42 5.60 -18.12 -17.73
CA GLU A 42 6.67 -17.47 -18.48
C GLU A 42 6.89 -16.04 -17.96
N GLN A 43 8.10 -15.52 -18.11
CA GLN A 43 8.44 -14.17 -17.62
C GLN A 43 7.53 -13.10 -18.23
N ASP A 44 7.25 -13.20 -19.52
CA ASP A 44 6.38 -12.27 -20.23
C ASP A 44 4.95 -12.27 -19.68
N MET A 45 4.45 -13.43 -19.24
CA MET A 45 3.12 -13.54 -18.61
C MET A 45 3.08 -12.77 -17.27
N ILE A 46 4.13 -12.89 -16.47
CA ILE A 46 4.25 -12.20 -15.19
C ILE A 46 4.30 -10.67 -15.39
N GLU A 47 5.12 -10.22 -16.33
CA GLU A 47 5.26 -8.79 -16.65
C GLU A 47 3.97 -8.20 -17.24
N ASP A 48 3.31 -8.95 -18.11
CA ASP A 48 2.03 -8.54 -18.70
C ASP A 48 0.95 -8.41 -17.63
N TYR A 49 0.85 -9.39 -16.72
CA TYR A 49 -0.10 -9.32 -15.64
C TYR A 49 0.18 -8.12 -14.73
N SER A 50 1.43 -7.89 -14.36
CA SER A 50 1.81 -6.74 -13.52
C SER A 50 1.40 -5.41 -14.15
N ARG A 51 1.57 -5.26 -15.48
CA ARG A 51 1.11 -4.07 -16.21
C ARG A 51 -0.41 -3.93 -16.24
N ILE A 52 -1.12 -5.03 -16.48
CA ILE A 52 -2.59 -5.06 -16.45
C ILE A 52 -3.08 -4.70 -15.04
N ASN A 53 -2.56 -5.37 -14.02
CA ASN A 53 -2.93 -5.13 -12.62
C ASN A 53 -2.75 -3.65 -12.24
N LEU A 54 -1.58 -3.09 -12.49
CA LEU A 54 -1.29 -1.68 -12.21
C LEU A 54 -2.27 -0.74 -12.94
N SER A 55 -2.64 -1.04 -14.20
CA SER A 55 -3.57 -0.21 -14.96
C SER A 55 -4.97 -0.19 -14.34
N TYR A 56 -5.44 -1.34 -13.84
CA TYR A 56 -6.75 -1.44 -13.18
C TYR A 56 -6.78 -0.70 -11.84
N TRP A 57 -5.72 -0.82 -11.02
CA TRP A 57 -5.63 -0.08 -9.76
C TRP A 57 -5.60 1.44 -9.98
N LYS A 58 -4.83 1.92 -10.98
CA LYS A 58 -4.83 3.36 -11.35
C LYS A 58 -6.20 3.86 -11.80
N ARG A 59 -7.01 3.04 -12.45
CA ARG A 59 -8.37 3.41 -12.84
C ARG A 59 -9.32 3.46 -11.63
N LEU A 60 -9.15 2.59 -10.63
CA LEU A 60 -9.86 2.70 -9.35
C LEU A 60 -9.54 4.01 -8.65
N GLU A 61 -8.26 4.38 -8.55
CA GLU A 61 -7.80 5.62 -7.90
C GLU A 61 -8.37 6.88 -8.57
N LYS A 62 -8.60 6.81 -9.88
CA LYS A 62 -9.29 7.87 -10.65
C LYS A 62 -10.82 7.82 -10.55
N GLY A 63 -11.37 6.82 -9.90
CA GLY A 63 -12.83 6.63 -9.82
C GLY A 63 -13.47 6.12 -11.11
N GLU A 64 -12.69 5.60 -12.06
CA GLU A 64 -13.17 5.07 -13.34
C GLU A 64 -13.72 3.64 -13.20
N LEU A 65 -13.28 2.90 -12.18
CA LEU A 65 -13.69 1.54 -11.88
C LEU A 65 -14.07 1.40 -10.41
N THR A 66 -14.97 0.48 -10.14
CA THR A 66 -15.26 -0.02 -8.80
C THR A 66 -14.27 -1.13 -8.42
N LYS A 67 -14.12 -1.42 -7.14
CA LYS A 67 -13.24 -2.48 -6.66
C LYS A 67 -13.57 -3.86 -7.25
N PRO A 68 -14.82 -4.33 -7.32
CA PRO A 68 -15.15 -5.59 -7.98
C PRO A 68 -14.74 -5.64 -9.46
N GLU A 69 -14.85 -4.52 -10.18
CA GLU A 69 -14.40 -4.43 -11.57
C GLU A 69 -12.88 -4.55 -11.69
N VAL A 70 -12.12 -3.99 -10.75
CA VAL A 70 -10.66 -4.17 -10.67
C VAL A 70 -10.32 -5.63 -10.41
N LEU A 71 -10.92 -6.23 -9.39
CA LEU A 71 -10.57 -7.59 -8.95
C LEU A 71 -10.81 -8.64 -10.02
N LEU A 72 -11.96 -8.60 -10.69
CA LEU A 72 -12.32 -9.56 -11.74
C LEU A 72 -11.77 -9.15 -13.12
N GLY A 73 -11.83 -7.87 -13.45
CA GLY A 73 -11.49 -7.37 -14.78
C GLY A 73 -10.04 -7.65 -15.16
N ARG A 74 -9.09 -7.41 -14.26
CA ARG A 74 -7.67 -7.66 -14.50
C ARG A 74 -7.37 -9.12 -14.86
N PHE A 75 -8.04 -10.10 -14.21
CA PHE A 75 -7.87 -11.50 -14.53
C PHE A 75 -8.63 -11.89 -15.80
N THR A 76 -9.82 -11.32 -16.03
CA THR A 76 -10.55 -11.53 -17.28
C THR A 76 -9.71 -11.10 -18.48
N GLU A 77 -9.05 -9.93 -18.40
CA GLU A 77 -8.18 -9.44 -19.46
C GLU A 77 -6.93 -10.32 -19.61
N PHE A 78 -6.25 -10.65 -18.51
CA PHE A 78 -5.04 -11.46 -18.53
C PHE A 78 -5.30 -12.86 -19.09
N LEU A 79 -6.28 -13.58 -18.55
CA LEU A 79 -6.62 -14.93 -18.97
C LEU A 79 -7.11 -14.95 -20.44
N GLY A 80 -7.86 -13.91 -20.84
CA GLY A 80 -8.30 -13.75 -22.23
C GLY A 80 -7.14 -13.51 -23.20
N LYS A 81 -6.12 -12.72 -22.80
CA LYS A 81 -4.92 -12.46 -23.61
C LYS A 81 -4.15 -13.74 -23.96
N TYR A 82 -4.10 -14.69 -23.03
CA TYR A 82 -3.38 -15.95 -23.17
C TYR A 82 -4.28 -17.14 -23.54
N ASP A 83 -5.55 -16.89 -23.87
CA ASP A 83 -6.59 -17.92 -24.18
C ASP A 83 -6.72 -19.01 -23.08
N ILE A 84 -6.51 -18.64 -21.82
CA ILE A 84 -6.57 -19.55 -20.68
C ILE A 84 -8.04 -19.71 -20.26
N LYS A 85 -8.50 -20.96 -20.24
CA LYS A 85 -9.89 -21.33 -19.88
C LYS A 85 -9.91 -21.83 -18.44
N THR A 86 -10.28 -20.94 -17.52
CA THR A 86 -10.50 -21.27 -16.10
C THR A 86 -11.58 -20.37 -15.51
N ASP A 87 -12.09 -20.71 -14.34
CA ASP A 87 -13.02 -19.83 -13.62
C ASP A 87 -12.26 -18.64 -13.04
N VAL A 88 -12.63 -17.44 -13.46
CA VAL A 88 -11.96 -16.19 -13.06
C VAL A 88 -12.07 -15.95 -11.55
N LYS A 89 -13.18 -16.35 -10.92
CA LYS A 89 -13.39 -16.12 -9.48
C LYS A 89 -12.55 -17.08 -8.65
N GLU A 90 -12.46 -18.34 -9.07
CA GLU A 90 -11.59 -19.33 -8.43
C GLU A 90 -10.12 -18.92 -8.57
N PHE A 91 -9.70 -18.47 -9.75
CA PHE A 91 -8.36 -17.97 -10.00
C PHE A 91 -8.02 -16.75 -9.13
N LEU A 92 -8.96 -15.78 -9.01
CA LEU A 92 -8.83 -14.63 -8.11
C LEU A 92 -8.66 -15.08 -6.65
N GLN A 93 -9.48 -16.02 -6.18
CA GLN A 93 -9.42 -16.51 -4.80
C GLN A 93 -8.03 -17.10 -4.49
N HIS A 94 -7.54 -18.01 -5.31
CA HIS A 94 -6.20 -18.62 -5.12
C HIS A 94 -5.08 -17.57 -5.18
N TYR A 95 -5.22 -16.59 -6.07
CA TYR A 95 -4.26 -15.49 -6.14
C TYR A 95 -4.24 -14.64 -4.88
N GLU A 96 -5.40 -14.29 -4.32
CA GLU A 96 -5.49 -13.53 -3.06
C GLU A 96 -4.98 -14.34 -1.86
N GLU A 97 -5.23 -15.64 -1.81
CA GLU A 97 -4.65 -16.55 -0.83
C GLU A 97 -3.12 -16.52 -0.92
N GLY A 98 -2.56 -16.63 -2.13
CA GLY A 98 -1.12 -16.49 -2.38
C GLY A 98 -0.57 -15.14 -1.90
N LEU A 99 -1.22 -14.03 -2.25
CA LEU A 99 -0.83 -12.69 -1.81
C LEU A 99 -0.82 -12.54 -0.28
N GLY A 100 -1.74 -13.20 0.41
CA GLY A 100 -1.79 -13.19 1.87
C GLY A 100 -0.63 -13.94 2.52
N HIS A 101 -0.11 -14.99 1.85
CA HIS A 101 0.96 -15.86 2.37
C HIS A 101 2.37 -15.46 1.92
N PHE A 102 2.52 -14.90 0.71
CA PHE A 102 3.84 -14.49 0.22
C PHE A 102 4.26 -13.13 0.80
N ASN A 103 4.73 -13.15 2.03
CA ASN A 103 5.09 -11.95 2.80
C ASN A 103 6.60 -11.65 2.69
N PHE A 104 7.00 -10.90 1.66
CA PHE A 104 8.37 -10.44 1.48
C PHE A 104 8.55 -9.07 2.14
N ILE A 105 9.35 -9.01 3.18
CA ILE A 105 9.59 -7.78 3.95
C ILE A 105 10.55 -6.87 3.19
N GLN A 106 10.13 -5.62 2.97
CA GLN A 106 10.93 -4.59 2.32
C GLN A 106 11.86 -3.91 3.34
N ASP A 107 13.16 -3.78 3.02
CA ASP A 107 14.13 -2.96 3.77
C ASP A 107 14.13 -3.19 5.30
N ASP A 108 13.92 -4.43 5.77
CA ASP A 108 13.76 -4.72 7.21
C ASP A 108 12.61 -3.91 7.88
N SER A 109 11.57 -3.56 7.14
CA SER A 109 10.47 -2.67 7.58
C SER A 109 9.87 -3.03 8.94
N LEU A 110 9.75 -4.33 9.28
CA LEU A 110 9.22 -4.75 10.58
C LEU A 110 10.11 -4.30 11.75
N LYS A 111 11.44 -4.39 11.59
CA LYS A 111 12.38 -3.94 12.60
C LYS A 111 12.35 -2.42 12.71
N LEU A 112 12.22 -1.73 11.58
CA LEU A 112 12.06 -0.27 11.54
C LEU A 112 10.79 0.17 12.28
N CYS A 113 9.63 -0.41 11.96
CA CYS A 113 8.36 -0.11 12.64
C CYS A 113 8.42 -0.42 14.13
N GLN A 114 9.04 -1.53 14.54
CA GLN A 114 9.22 -1.87 15.94
C GLN A 114 10.10 -0.83 16.67
N CYS A 115 11.21 -0.44 16.07
CA CYS A 115 12.08 0.62 16.60
C CYS A 115 11.34 1.94 16.75
N LEU A 116 10.56 2.36 15.76
CA LEU A 116 9.77 3.60 15.81
C LEU A 116 8.71 3.55 16.91
N LYS A 117 8.05 2.40 17.11
CA LYS A 117 7.12 2.20 18.23
C LYS A 117 7.80 2.39 19.58
N GLU A 118 8.96 1.79 19.78
CA GLU A 118 9.75 1.92 21.02
C GLU A 118 10.20 3.36 21.29
N HIS A 119 10.34 4.17 20.23
CA HIS A 119 10.63 5.60 20.32
C HIS A 119 9.36 6.47 20.42
N GLY A 120 8.19 5.86 20.57
CA GLY A 120 6.93 6.55 20.83
C GLY A 120 6.33 7.25 19.61
N PHE A 121 6.56 6.71 18.39
CA PHE A 121 5.80 7.08 17.21
C PHE A 121 4.49 6.28 17.16
N ARG A 122 3.39 6.96 16.88
CA ARG A 122 2.12 6.32 16.58
C ARG A 122 2.11 5.94 15.11
N GLN A 123 1.80 4.68 14.81
CA GLN A 123 1.89 4.13 13.47
C GLN A 123 0.58 3.50 13.03
N TYR A 124 0.13 3.86 11.87
CA TYR A 124 -1.13 3.35 11.31
C TYR A 124 -0.89 2.83 9.88
N ILE A 125 -1.56 1.76 9.54
CA ILE A 125 -1.61 1.26 8.16
C ILE A 125 -2.75 1.93 7.41
N VAL A 126 -2.48 2.33 6.17
CA VAL A 126 -3.45 2.91 5.23
C VAL A 126 -3.30 2.20 3.88
N THR A 127 -4.22 1.32 3.50
CA THR A 127 -4.07 0.48 2.31
C THR A 127 -5.33 0.41 1.44
N ASN A 128 -5.12 0.30 0.12
CA ASN A 128 -6.19 0.05 -0.86
C ASN A 128 -6.44 -1.45 -1.13
N GLY A 129 -5.69 -2.35 -0.50
CA GLY A 129 -5.83 -3.80 -0.63
C GLY A 129 -7.20 -4.36 -0.18
N THR A 130 -7.42 -5.66 -0.38
CA THR A 130 -8.63 -6.35 0.09
C THR A 130 -8.51 -6.74 1.56
N VAL A 131 -9.65 -6.81 2.27
CA VAL A 131 -9.67 -7.08 3.73
C VAL A 131 -8.94 -8.37 4.06
N ASP A 132 -9.27 -9.46 3.37
CA ASP A 132 -8.76 -10.79 3.69
C ASP A 132 -7.23 -10.86 3.49
N VAL A 133 -6.73 -10.33 2.38
CA VAL A 133 -5.29 -10.28 2.08
C VAL A 133 -4.54 -9.45 3.12
N GLN A 134 -5.02 -8.23 3.40
CA GLN A 134 -4.33 -7.33 4.32
C GLN A 134 -4.35 -7.86 5.77
N ARG A 135 -5.49 -8.38 6.23
CA ARG A 135 -5.60 -8.99 7.55
C ARG A 135 -4.70 -10.21 7.71
N MET A 136 -4.55 -11.03 6.65
CA MET A 136 -3.63 -12.17 6.62
C MET A 136 -2.18 -11.72 6.72
N LYS A 137 -1.74 -10.77 5.88
CA LYS A 137 -0.39 -10.18 5.94
C LYS A 137 -0.04 -9.65 7.31
N LEU A 138 -0.92 -8.83 7.89
CA LEU A 138 -0.72 -8.23 9.21
C LEU A 138 -0.58 -9.28 10.32
N ARG A 139 -1.35 -10.36 10.24
CA ARG A 139 -1.30 -11.47 11.20
C ARG A 139 -0.01 -12.28 11.07
N GLU A 140 0.33 -12.71 9.85
CA GLU A 140 1.46 -13.61 9.62
C GLU A 140 2.82 -12.94 9.85
N THR A 141 2.95 -11.68 9.47
CA THR A 141 4.18 -10.91 9.71
C THR A 141 4.29 -10.37 11.14
N GLY A 142 3.19 -10.34 11.87
CA GLY A 142 3.13 -9.71 13.19
C GLY A 142 3.06 -8.18 13.15
N LEU A 143 3.03 -7.55 11.97
CA LEU A 143 2.94 -6.10 11.82
C LEU A 143 1.70 -5.53 12.53
N GLY A 144 0.58 -6.26 12.54
CA GLY A 144 -0.64 -5.87 13.25
C GLY A 144 -0.50 -5.71 14.77
N ARG A 145 0.59 -6.22 15.39
CA ARG A 145 0.90 -6.01 16.82
C ARG A 145 1.81 -4.82 17.04
N ILE A 146 2.44 -4.34 15.99
CA ILE A 146 3.38 -3.20 16.04
C ILE A 146 2.61 -1.89 15.88
N VAL A 147 1.68 -1.81 14.93
CA VAL A 147 0.93 -0.60 14.61
C VAL A 147 -0.22 -0.33 15.58
N ASP A 148 -0.63 0.94 15.67
CA ASP A 148 -1.70 1.42 16.58
C ASP A 148 -3.09 1.28 15.95
N GLY A 149 -3.18 1.21 14.61
CA GLY A 149 -4.43 1.00 13.89
C GLY A 149 -4.23 0.64 12.42
N VAL A 150 -5.31 0.21 11.78
CA VAL A 150 -5.30 -0.26 10.38
C VAL A 150 -6.56 0.24 9.68
N PHE A 151 -6.36 0.94 8.57
CA PHE A 151 -7.42 1.45 7.71
C PHE A 151 -7.33 0.76 6.34
N ILE A 152 -8.28 -0.09 6.04
CA ILE A 152 -8.38 -0.83 4.77
C ILE A 152 -9.51 -0.23 3.97
N SER A 153 -9.22 0.29 2.79
CA SER A 153 -10.22 0.95 1.94
C SER A 153 -11.42 0.08 1.60
N ASP A 154 -11.20 -1.22 1.49
CA ASP A 154 -12.22 -2.21 1.20
C ASP A 154 -13.24 -2.35 2.34
N GLU A 155 -12.79 -2.24 3.59
CA GLU A 155 -13.62 -2.25 4.78
C GLU A 155 -14.38 -0.91 4.95
N LEU A 156 -13.73 0.20 4.56
CA LEU A 156 -14.30 1.54 4.65
C LEU A 156 -15.20 1.93 3.48
N GLY A 157 -15.12 1.20 2.36
CA GLY A 157 -15.84 1.53 1.11
C GLY A 157 -15.31 2.76 0.37
N ILE A 158 -14.19 3.33 0.78
CA ILE A 158 -13.59 4.56 0.24
C ILE A 158 -12.09 4.34 0.04
N PRO A 159 -11.56 4.44 -1.21
CA PRO A 159 -10.13 4.26 -1.46
C PRO A 159 -9.32 5.55 -1.31
N LYS A 160 -8.03 5.44 -1.02
CA LYS A 160 -7.04 6.47 -1.33
C LYS A 160 -7.07 6.74 -2.85
N PRO A 161 -6.94 7.96 -3.34
CA PRO A 161 -6.54 9.21 -2.67
C PRO A 161 -7.73 10.07 -2.18
N GLN A 162 -8.93 9.52 -2.04
CA GLN A 162 -10.10 10.31 -1.64
C GLN A 162 -9.90 10.92 -0.25
N LYS A 163 -10.18 12.24 -0.11
CA LYS A 163 -10.07 12.97 1.17
C LYS A 163 -10.87 12.29 2.27
N ALA A 164 -12.07 11.78 1.94
CA ALA A 164 -12.95 11.09 2.88
C ALA A 164 -12.33 9.85 3.54
N PHE A 165 -11.41 9.15 2.88
CA PHE A 165 -10.63 8.07 3.49
C PHE A 165 -9.80 8.60 4.67
N PHE A 166 -9.09 9.71 4.47
CA PHE A 166 -8.24 10.32 5.50
C PHE A 166 -9.07 10.98 6.61
N GLU A 167 -10.25 11.50 6.32
CA GLU A 167 -11.18 12.02 7.32
C GLU A 167 -11.59 10.93 8.33
N ILE A 168 -11.80 9.68 7.87
CA ILE A 168 -12.04 8.54 8.75
C ILE A 168 -10.79 8.22 9.58
N CYS A 169 -9.60 8.22 8.95
CA CYS A 169 -8.36 8.03 9.68
C CYS A 169 -8.17 9.09 10.78
N PHE A 170 -8.44 10.36 10.47
CA PHE A 170 -8.29 11.45 11.42
C PHE A 170 -9.32 11.39 12.56
N GLU A 171 -10.56 10.97 12.28
CA GLU A 171 -11.58 10.75 13.31
C GLU A 171 -11.11 9.74 14.35
N GLU A 172 -10.49 8.63 13.93
CA GLU A 172 -9.93 7.63 14.84
C GLU A 172 -8.67 8.14 15.56
N ILE A 173 -7.80 8.89 14.86
CA ILE A 173 -6.50 9.34 15.38
C ILE A 173 -6.66 10.52 16.36
N PHE A 174 -7.53 11.48 16.04
CA PHE A 174 -7.68 12.76 16.72
C PHE A 174 -9.05 12.96 17.39
N GLY A 175 -10.05 12.12 17.09
CA GLY A 175 -11.44 12.31 17.52
C GLY A 175 -12.23 13.29 16.65
N GLU A 176 -11.69 13.72 15.52
CA GLU A 176 -12.32 14.67 14.58
C GLU A 176 -11.87 14.42 13.13
N LYS A 177 -12.79 14.62 12.18
CA LYS A 177 -12.52 14.38 10.73
C LYS A 177 -11.66 15.45 10.09
N GLU A 178 -11.72 16.66 10.60
CA GLU A 178 -10.97 17.79 10.07
C GLU A 178 -10.07 18.41 11.16
N PRO A 179 -8.94 17.74 11.49
CA PRO A 179 -7.99 18.25 12.47
C PRO A 179 -7.40 19.59 12.00
N ASP A 180 -6.98 20.40 12.95
CA ASP A 180 -6.36 21.69 12.66
C ASP A 180 -4.98 21.54 11.97
N GLN A 181 -4.43 22.65 11.50
CA GLN A 181 -3.13 22.63 10.79
C GLN A 181 -1.98 22.14 11.68
N ASN A 182 -2.04 22.39 12.99
CA ASN A 182 -1.01 21.92 13.91
C ASN A 182 -1.04 20.40 14.08
N GLN A 183 -2.25 19.82 14.14
CA GLN A 183 -2.44 18.37 14.19
C GLN A 183 -1.98 17.71 12.86
N ARG A 184 -2.39 18.27 11.72
CA ARG A 184 -1.99 17.75 10.38
C ARG A 184 -0.48 17.80 10.16
N SER A 185 0.20 18.87 10.61
CA SER A 185 1.65 19.01 10.46
C SER A 185 2.47 17.98 11.24
N ARG A 186 1.83 17.19 12.12
CA ARG A 186 2.45 16.11 12.88
C ARG A 186 2.28 14.74 12.22
N VAL A 187 1.56 14.68 11.09
CA VAL A 187 1.28 13.46 10.35
C VAL A 187 2.15 13.40 9.10
N LEU A 188 2.78 12.25 8.87
CA LEU A 188 3.50 11.94 7.65
C LEU A 188 2.92 10.67 7.04
N ILE A 189 2.52 10.72 5.75
CA ILE A 189 2.20 9.51 4.99
C ILE A 189 3.44 9.03 4.23
N ILE A 190 3.68 7.73 4.27
CA ILE A 190 4.78 7.06 3.55
C ILE A 190 4.18 5.99 2.65
N GLY A 191 4.43 6.08 1.35
CA GLY A 191 3.93 5.13 0.36
C GLY A 191 4.65 5.23 -0.96
N ASP A 192 4.50 4.22 -1.81
CA ASP A 192 5.15 4.14 -3.12
C ASP A 192 4.29 4.70 -4.26
N SER A 193 2.97 4.75 -4.09
CA SER A 193 2.06 5.21 -5.15
C SER A 193 1.89 6.73 -5.17
N LEU A 194 2.33 7.37 -6.27
CA LEU A 194 2.10 8.81 -6.50
C LEU A 194 0.60 9.13 -6.55
N SER A 195 -0.20 8.31 -7.22
CA SER A 195 -1.63 8.56 -7.43
C SER A 195 -2.52 8.23 -6.22
N SER A 196 -2.06 7.38 -5.32
CA SER A 196 -2.79 6.92 -4.14
C SER A 196 -2.29 7.58 -2.85
N ASP A 197 -1.01 7.33 -2.49
CA ASP A 197 -0.46 7.77 -1.21
C ASP A 197 -0.10 9.25 -1.22
N ILE A 198 0.67 9.66 -2.23
CA ILE A 198 1.16 11.04 -2.31
C ILE A 198 0.00 11.99 -2.62
N GLN A 199 -0.80 11.68 -3.64
CA GLN A 199 -2.00 12.48 -3.93
C GLN A 199 -2.97 12.48 -2.76
N GLY A 200 -3.11 11.34 -2.06
CA GLY A 200 -3.94 11.23 -0.88
C GLY A 200 -3.48 12.12 0.27
N GLY A 201 -2.19 12.14 0.57
CA GLY A 201 -1.60 13.03 1.57
C GLY A 201 -1.78 14.51 1.22
N ILE A 202 -1.59 14.87 -0.05
CA ILE A 202 -1.84 16.23 -0.56
C ILE A 202 -3.32 16.59 -0.35
N ASN A 203 -4.26 15.71 -0.74
CA ASN A 203 -5.70 15.95 -0.59
C ASN A 203 -6.12 16.07 0.89
N ALA A 204 -5.43 15.38 1.79
CA ALA A 204 -5.64 15.43 3.23
C ALA A 204 -4.94 16.63 3.91
N GLY A 205 -4.04 17.31 3.22
CA GLY A 205 -3.27 18.44 3.75
C GLY A 205 -2.22 18.02 4.79
N ILE A 206 -1.60 16.87 4.59
CA ILE A 206 -0.50 16.34 5.42
C ILE A 206 0.78 16.20 4.59
N ASP A 207 1.92 16.13 5.27
CA ASP A 207 3.21 15.94 4.61
C ASP A 207 3.33 14.51 4.03
N THR A 208 4.06 14.39 2.91
CA THR A 208 4.16 13.16 2.13
C THR A 208 5.62 12.71 2.01
N CYS A 209 5.84 11.40 2.08
CA CYS A 209 7.13 10.77 1.84
C CYS A 209 6.97 9.68 0.77
N TRP A 210 7.47 9.97 -0.41
CA TRP A 210 7.42 9.01 -1.50
C TRP A 210 8.56 7.99 -1.38
N TYR A 211 8.19 6.72 -1.20
CA TYR A 211 9.12 5.61 -1.32
C TYR A 211 9.27 5.25 -2.79
N ARG A 212 10.31 5.79 -3.43
CA ARG A 212 10.52 5.65 -4.86
C ARG A 212 11.22 4.32 -5.19
N ASN A 213 10.49 3.44 -5.84
CA ASN A 213 11.06 2.20 -6.35
C ASN A 213 12.03 2.46 -7.53
N PRO A 214 13.02 1.58 -7.75
CA PRO A 214 13.94 1.72 -8.87
C PRO A 214 13.22 1.83 -10.22
N GLY A 215 13.59 2.84 -11.02
CA GLY A 215 13.01 3.09 -12.34
C GLY A 215 11.72 3.92 -12.35
N GLU A 216 11.25 4.38 -11.20
CA GLU A 216 10.11 5.29 -11.10
C GLU A 216 10.56 6.75 -11.08
N ASP A 217 9.82 7.63 -11.74
CA ASP A 217 10.07 9.06 -11.79
C ASP A 217 8.79 9.85 -11.50
N ASN A 218 8.94 11.01 -10.86
CA ASN A 218 7.85 11.97 -10.64
C ASN A 218 7.56 12.75 -11.93
N THR A 219 7.00 12.07 -12.93
CA THR A 219 6.69 12.65 -14.24
C THR A 219 5.60 13.72 -14.18
N GLU A 220 4.76 13.70 -13.15
CA GLU A 220 3.64 14.64 -12.96
C GLU A 220 4.07 15.88 -12.15
N SER A 221 5.34 15.96 -11.72
CA SER A 221 5.88 17.08 -10.92
C SER A 221 5.03 17.39 -9.67
N MET A 222 4.58 16.33 -8.97
CA MET A 222 3.77 16.48 -7.76
C MET A 222 4.58 17.14 -6.64
N PRO A 223 3.96 17.96 -5.79
CA PRO A 223 4.62 18.60 -4.65
C PRO A 223 4.84 17.61 -3.50
N ILE A 224 5.85 16.75 -3.64
CA ILE A 224 6.25 15.75 -2.64
C ILE A 224 7.07 16.44 -1.56
N THR A 225 6.77 16.18 -0.27
CA THR A 225 7.54 16.78 0.84
C THR A 225 8.91 16.11 0.97
N TYR A 226 8.95 14.79 0.91
CA TYR A 226 10.19 13.99 0.97
C TYR A 226 10.16 12.85 -0.04
N GLU A 227 11.35 12.46 -0.50
CA GLU A 227 11.58 11.30 -1.33
C GLU A 227 12.65 10.43 -0.68
N ILE A 228 12.40 9.12 -0.61
CA ILE A 228 13.33 8.11 -0.13
C ILE A 228 13.37 6.93 -1.10
N THR A 229 14.51 6.25 -1.17
CA THR A 229 14.69 5.02 -1.97
C THR A 229 14.98 3.80 -1.09
N HIS A 230 15.05 4.01 0.22
CA HIS A 230 15.25 2.99 1.23
C HIS A 230 14.52 3.42 2.51
N LEU A 231 13.73 2.52 3.12
CA LEU A 231 12.86 2.88 4.25
C LEU A 231 13.61 3.45 5.45
N HIS A 232 14.84 3.00 5.73
CA HIS A 232 15.61 3.53 6.85
C HIS A 232 15.97 5.02 6.72
N GLN A 233 15.90 5.61 5.52
CA GLN A 233 16.11 7.06 5.34
C GLN A 233 15.02 7.90 6.04
N ILE A 234 13.88 7.29 6.40
CA ILE A 234 12.84 7.95 7.20
C ILE A 234 13.40 8.45 8.55
N LEU A 235 14.38 7.76 9.12
CA LEU A 235 14.99 8.16 10.40
C LEU A 235 15.66 9.54 10.30
N ASP A 236 16.29 9.86 9.16
CA ASP A 236 16.91 11.17 8.94
C ASP A 236 15.83 12.28 8.91
N ILE A 237 14.65 11.99 8.37
CA ILE A 237 13.50 12.91 8.31
C ILE A 237 12.90 13.11 9.71
N LEU A 238 12.75 12.03 10.49
CA LEU A 238 12.07 12.06 11.78
C LEU A 238 12.93 12.70 12.89
N TYR A 239 14.26 12.66 12.75
CA TYR A 239 15.21 13.16 13.75
C TYR A 239 16.03 14.37 13.27
N SER A 240 15.61 15.00 12.13
CA SER A 240 16.23 16.24 11.59
C SER A 240 15.99 17.50 12.44
#